data_08d638d51e8ba6ffd0fc92f109d8e8ca
#
_entry.id   08d638d51e8ba6ffd0fc92f109d8e8ca
#
_cell.length_a   1.000
_cell.length_b   1.000
_cell.length_c   1.000
_cell.angle_alpha   90.00
_cell.angle_beta   90.00
_cell.angle_gamma   90.00
#
_symmetry.space_group_name_H-M   'P 1'
#
loop_
_entity.id
_entity.type
_entity.pdbx_description
1 polymer ?
#
loop_
_entity_poly.entity_id
_entity_poly.type
_entity_poly.pdbx_seq_one_letter_code
_entity_poly.pdbx_strand_id
1 'polypeptide(L)'
;MSVIVGIRREDKNKWEARVPLLPEDLADLQRRRGMRFLVQPSPIRAYKDDEFRRAGIEVAEDLDPASLILAVKEIPTELLRPNKAYLYFANVIKGQPYNMPMLRRLLELGCSLVDYERIIDDQNRRLVFFGIHAGYAGMIETLWCLSHRLEARGLPNPLAGVKQAYEYDGLDAAKSHLREIGERIRRDGLDPALRPLVFGISGYGNVSRGAQEVLDCLPVTEIEPSALPAAARGGNAPGQLLKVVFKEEDMAQPSRPGARFELQDYYDHPEKYRGIFDRHLPHLDVLVNTIYWDERYPRLVTREWARQQGDKARLQVIGDISCDVEGSIEITLKVTQPDAPCFTYDP
;
A
#
# COMPACT_ATOMS: atom_id res chain seq x y z
N MET A 1 -37.72 12.28 -12.77
CA MET A 1 -36.69 11.73 -13.69
C MET A 1 -35.73 10.92 -12.85
N SER A 2 -35.35 9.71 -13.30
CA SER A 2 -34.32 8.93 -12.63
C SER A 2 -32.96 9.59 -12.81
N VAL A 3 -32.16 9.63 -11.76
CA VAL A 3 -30.77 10.12 -11.82
C VAL A 3 -29.93 9.13 -12.66
N ILE A 4 -29.25 9.62 -13.65
CA ILE A 4 -28.31 8.83 -14.45
C ILE A 4 -26.89 9.10 -13.93
N VAL A 5 -26.19 8.03 -13.59
CA VAL A 5 -24.80 8.04 -13.08
C VAL A 5 -23.91 7.35 -14.08
N GLY A 6 -22.83 8.00 -14.47
CA GLY A 6 -21.79 7.46 -15.34
C GLY A 6 -20.63 6.89 -14.52
N ILE A 7 -20.21 5.69 -14.82
CA ILE A 7 -18.97 5.09 -14.31
C ILE A 7 -17.94 5.19 -15.44
N ARG A 8 -16.97 6.06 -15.25
CA ARG A 8 -15.93 6.27 -16.24
C ARG A 8 -14.89 5.14 -16.21
N ARG A 9 -14.31 4.80 -17.36
CA ARG A 9 -13.09 3.97 -17.39
C ARG A 9 -11.91 4.77 -16.89
N GLU A 10 -10.96 4.09 -16.28
CA GLU A 10 -9.68 4.67 -15.89
C GLU A 10 -8.69 4.65 -17.08
N ASP A 11 -7.93 5.73 -17.24
CA ASP A 11 -6.95 5.90 -18.32
C ASP A 11 -5.67 6.64 -17.88
N LYS A 12 -5.51 6.90 -16.58
CA LYS A 12 -4.32 7.54 -16.03
C LYS A 12 -3.05 6.75 -16.34
N ASN A 13 -3.12 5.41 -16.27
CA ASN A 13 -2.06 4.51 -16.66
C ASN A 13 -2.63 3.10 -16.93
N LYS A 14 -1.81 2.23 -17.53
CA LYS A 14 -2.21 0.84 -17.89
C LYS A 14 -2.49 -0.07 -16.68
N TRP A 15 -2.14 0.35 -15.47
CA TRP A 15 -2.26 -0.44 -14.24
C TRP A 15 -3.51 -0.09 -13.43
N GLU A 16 -4.22 0.99 -13.76
CA GLU A 16 -5.40 1.40 -13.02
C GLU A 16 -6.62 0.56 -13.41
N ALA A 17 -6.77 -0.55 -12.74
CA ALA A 17 -7.84 -1.53 -12.99
C ALA A 17 -9.02 -1.41 -12.02
N ARG A 18 -8.99 -0.47 -11.08
CA ARG A 18 -10.05 -0.28 -10.09
C ARG A 18 -11.32 0.30 -10.73
N VAL A 19 -12.44 0.11 -10.06
CA VAL A 19 -13.74 0.69 -10.39
C VAL A 19 -14.39 1.22 -9.12
N PRO A 20 -15.11 2.36 -9.17
CA PRO A 20 -15.70 2.96 -7.96
C PRO A 20 -16.78 2.11 -7.29
N LEU A 21 -17.55 1.36 -8.06
CA LEU A 21 -18.65 0.51 -7.60
C LEU A 21 -18.66 -0.80 -8.38
N LEU A 22 -18.92 -1.90 -7.67
CA LEU A 22 -18.99 -3.23 -8.26
C LEU A 22 -20.28 -3.44 -9.05
N PRO A 23 -20.35 -4.41 -9.99
CA PRO A 23 -21.58 -4.71 -10.73
C PRO A 23 -22.78 -4.96 -9.81
N GLU A 24 -22.58 -5.69 -8.71
CA GLU A 24 -23.62 -6.01 -7.72
C GLU A 24 -24.08 -4.77 -6.93
N ASP A 25 -23.17 -3.84 -6.58
CA ASP A 25 -23.53 -2.59 -5.93
C ASP A 25 -24.41 -1.72 -6.82
N LEU A 26 -24.07 -1.63 -8.12
CA LEU A 26 -24.84 -0.89 -9.09
C LEU A 26 -26.26 -1.49 -9.26
N ALA A 27 -26.35 -2.82 -9.35
CA ALA A 27 -27.63 -3.51 -9.46
C ALA A 27 -28.49 -3.29 -8.20
N ASP A 28 -27.89 -3.28 -7.02
CA ASP A 28 -28.59 -3.01 -5.77
C ASP A 28 -29.09 -1.56 -5.69
N LEU A 29 -28.25 -0.58 -6.02
CA LEU A 29 -28.64 0.82 -6.08
C LEU A 29 -29.73 1.08 -7.12
N GLN A 30 -29.69 0.42 -8.28
CA GLN A 30 -30.72 0.48 -9.30
C GLN A 30 -32.07 0.00 -8.75
N ARG A 31 -32.09 -1.15 -8.05
CA ARG A 31 -33.30 -1.68 -7.43
C ARG A 31 -33.85 -0.81 -6.30
N ARG A 32 -32.98 -0.38 -5.38
CA ARG A 32 -33.39 0.31 -4.16
C ARG A 32 -33.70 1.78 -4.37
N ARG A 33 -33.01 2.44 -5.30
CA ARG A 33 -33.06 3.89 -5.49
C ARG A 33 -33.62 4.33 -6.83
N GLY A 34 -33.91 3.40 -7.75
CA GLY A 34 -34.39 3.73 -9.09
C GLY A 34 -33.35 4.51 -9.93
N MET A 35 -32.07 4.42 -9.55
CA MET A 35 -30.98 5.05 -10.29
C MET A 35 -30.71 4.28 -11.58
N ARG A 36 -30.22 4.96 -12.63
CA ARG A 36 -29.74 4.34 -13.85
C ARG A 36 -28.24 4.54 -13.96
N PHE A 37 -27.52 3.50 -14.39
CA PHE A 37 -26.08 3.53 -14.52
C PHE A 37 -25.64 3.29 -15.96
N LEU A 38 -24.64 4.06 -16.41
CA LEU A 38 -23.92 3.88 -17.66
C LEU A 38 -22.45 3.61 -17.31
N VAL A 39 -21.91 2.49 -17.78
CA VAL A 39 -20.52 2.12 -17.52
C VAL A 39 -19.73 2.15 -18.80
N GLN A 40 -18.65 2.94 -18.85
CA GLN A 40 -17.79 2.93 -20.03
C GLN A 40 -17.06 1.60 -20.20
N PRO A 41 -16.95 1.06 -21.41
CA PRO A 41 -16.18 -0.16 -21.66
C PRO A 41 -14.70 0.04 -21.30
N SER A 42 -14.07 -0.98 -20.73
CA SER A 42 -12.66 -0.91 -20.33
C SER A 42 -11.95 -2.25 -20.52
N PRO A 43 -10.84 -2.30 -21.26
CA PRO A 43 -10.06 -3.52 -21.42
C PRO A 43 -9.22 -3.88 -20.19
N ILE A 44 -8.89 -2.90 -19.35
CA ILE A 44 -7.98 -3.07 -18.22
C ILE A 44 -8.68 -3.24 -16.87
N ARG A 45 -9.98 -2.86 -16.77
CA ARG A 45 -10.73 -2.91 -15.52
C ARG A 45 -10.75 -4.33 -14.94
N ALA A 46 -10.62 -4.46 -13.62
CA ALA A 46 -10.65 -5.75 -12.92
C ALA A 46 -11.97 -6.50 -13.16
N TYR A 47 -13.11 -5.81 -13.06
CA TYR A 47 -14.43 -6.33 -13.41
C TYR A 47 -14.71 -6.07 -14.90
N LYS A 48 -14.92 -7.13 -15.66
CA LYS A 48 -15.08 -7.04 -17.13
C LYS A 48 -16.46 -6.50 -17.52
N ASP A 49 -16.57 -5.94 -18.72
CA ASP A 49 -17.80 -5.36 -19.23
C ASP A 49 -18.98 -6.33 -19.18
N ASP A 50 -18.75 -7.63 -19.43
CA ASP A 50 -19.79 -8.65 -19.39
C ASP A 50 -20.34 -8.93 -17.96
N GLU A 51 -19.58 -8.65 -16.93
CA GLU A 51 -20.04 -8.75 -15.54
C GLU A 51 -21.08 -7.66 -15.26
N PHE A 52 -20.85 -6.44 -15.73
CA PHE A 52 -21.83 -5.35 -15.66
C PHE A 52 -23.08 -5.66 -16.47
N ARG A 53 -22.94 -6.14 -17.72
CA ARG A 53 -24.09 -6.56 -18.53
C ARG A 53 -24.92 -7.66 -17.87
N ARG A 54 -24.27 -8.67 -17.28
CA ARG A 54 -24.96 -9.75 -16.53
C ARG A 54 -25.69 -9.24 -15.29
N ALA A 55 -25.18 -8.18 -14.66
CA ALA A 55 -25.84 -7.50 -13.54
C ALA A 55 -27.00 -6.57 -13.98
N GLY A 56 -27.30 -6.49 -15.29
CA GLY A 56 -28.35 -5.62 -15.83
C GLY A 56 -27.94 -4.15 -15.94
N ILE A 57 -26.64 -3.87 -15.98
CA ILE A 57 -26.08 -2.51 -16.09
C ILE A 57 -25.70 -2.25 -17.56
N GLU A 58 -26.10 -1.09 -18.06
CA GLU A 58 -25.80 -0.66 -19.42
C GLU A 58 -24.30 -0.30 -19.57
N VAL A 59 -23.64 -0.93 -20.55
CA VAL A 59 -22.27 -0.58 -20.94
C VAL A 59 -22.33 0.27 -22.20
N ALA A 60 -21.93 1.53 -22.09
CA ALA A 60 -22.01 2.53 -23.14
C ALA A 60 -20.75 3.40 -23.19
N GLU A 61 -20.28 3.73 -24.39
CA GLU A 61 -19.11 4.62 -24.58
C GLU A 61 -19.44 6.06 -24.17
N ASP A 62 -20.66 6.51 -24.47
CA ASP A 62 -21.11 7.86 -24.20
C ASP A 62 -21.72 7.97 -22.79
N LEU A 63 -21.14 8.88 -21.98
CA LEU A 63 -21.64 9.23 -20.64
C LEU A 63 -22.35 10.61 -20.62
N ASP A 64 -22.56 11.26 -21.74
CA ASP A 64 -23.22 12.58 -21.79
C ASP A 64 -24.61 12.61 -21.15
N PRO A 65 -25.43 11.54 -21.18
CA PRO A 65 -26.69 11.51 -20.47
C PRO A 65 -26.57 11.54 -18.95
N ALA A 66 -25.41 11.17 -18.38
CA ALA A 66 -25.20 11.15 -16.94
C ALA A 66 -24.98 12.55 -16.36
N SER A 67 -25.65 12.85 -15.26
CA SER A 67 -25.47 14.10 -14.51
C SER A 67 -24.35 14.03 -13.47
N LEU A 68 -24.04 12.82 -13.01
CA LEU A 68 -22.95 12.53 -12.08
C LEU A 68 -22.00 11.52 -12.73
N ILE A 69 -20.70 11.81 -12.73
CA ILE A 69 -19.64 10.95 -13.26
C ILE A 69 -18.75 10.49 -12.09
N LEU A 70 -18.60 9.19 -11.94
CA LEU A 70 -17.70 8.55 -10.98
C LEU A 70 -16.45 8.04 -11.70
N ALA A 71 -15.30 8.29 -11.10
CA ALA A 71 -14.01 7.72 -11.45
C ALA A 71 -13.24 7.36 -10.19
N VAL A 72 -12.09 6.71 -10.30
CA VAL A 72 -11.16 6.49 -9.18
C VAL A 72 -10.11 7.60 -9.20
N LYS A 73 -9.50 7.84 -10.35
CA LYS A 73 -8.42 8.82 -10.53
C LYS A 73 -8.88 10.10 -11.22
N GLU A 74 -7.98 11.07 -11.22
CA GLU A 74 -8.20 12.37 -11.87
C GLU A 74 -8.55 12.18 -13.34
N ILE A 75 -9.55 12.95 -13.79
CA ILE A 75 -10.02 12.93 -15.17
C ILE A 75 -9.22 13.93 -15.99
N PRO A 76 -8.73 13.57 -17.20
CA PRO A 76 -8.10 14.51 -18.12
C PRO A 76 -8.99 15.72 -18.38
N THR A 77 -8.40 16.91 -18.39
CA THR A 77 -9.14 18.20 -18.45
C THR A 77 -10.01 18.34 -19.70
N GLU A 78 -9.58 17.77 -20.81
CA GLU A 78 -10.28 17.77 -22.11
C GLU A 78 -11.54 16.90 -22.12
N LEU A 79 -11.65 15.95 -21.19
CA LEU A 79 -12.80 15.06 -21.05
C LEU A 79 -13.87 15.60 -20.10
N LEU A 80 -13.58 16.67 -19.39
CA LEU A 80 -14.55 17.31 -18.51
C LEU A 80 -15.66 18.02 -19.34
N ARG A 81 -16.91 17.83 -18.91
CA ARG A 81 -18.10 18.41 -19.57
C ARG A 81 -18.78 19.43 -18.66
N PRO A 82 -19.40 20.48 -19.22
CA PRO A 82 -20.04 21.54 -18.44
C PRO A 82 -21.19 21.02 -17.57
N ASN A 83 -21.40 21.68 -16.44
CA ASN A 83 -22.54 21.49 -15.54
C ASN A 83 -22.76 20.04 -15.07
N LYS A 84 -21.69 19.25 -14.96
CA LYS A 84 -21.69 17.90 -14.42
C LYS A 84 -21.23 17.89 -12.96
N ALA A 85 -21.64 16.88 -12.23
CA ALA A 85 -21.02 16.53 -10.96
C ALA A 85 -19.99 15.41 -11.19
N TYR A 86 -18.85 15.52 -10.52
CA TYR A 86 -17.75 14.54 -10.59
C TYR A 86 -17.39 14.04 -9.20
N LEU A 87 -17.13 12.73 -9.07
CA LEU A 87 -16.74 12.09 -7.82
C LEU A 87 -15.51 11.20 -8.08
N TYR A 88 -14.34 11.58 -7.54
CA TYR A 88 -13.07 10.85 -7.67
C TYR A 88 -12.01 11.37 -6.68
N PHE A 89 -10.86 10.71 -6.59
CA PHE A 89 -9.69 11.23 -5.84
C PHE A 89 -9.03 12.34 -6.64
N ALA A 90 -9.38 13.57 -6.34
CA ALA A 90 -8.93 14.75 -7.10
C ALA A 90 -7.51 15.20 -6.76
N ASN A 91 -7.02 14.87 -5.56
CA ASN A 91 -5.69 15.27 -5.08
C ASN A 91 -5.43 16.79 -5.21
N VAL A 92 -6.42 17.62 -4.90
CA VAL A 92 -6.34 19.08 -5.03
C VAL A 92 -6.26 19.82 -3.70
N ILE A 93 -6.61 19.16 -2.59
CA ILE A 93 -6.75 19.79 -1.26
C ILE A 93 -5.46 20.42 -0.74
N LYS A 94 -4.32 19.86 -1.10
CA LYS A 94 -2.99 20.37 -0.71
C LYS A 94 -2.41 21.36 -1.74
N GLY A 95 -3.19 21.75 -2.74
CA GLY A 95 -2.74 22.67 -3.78
C GLY A 95 -1.64 22.12 -4.69
N GLN A 96 -1.62 20.79 -4.92
CA GLN A 96 -0.61 20.16 -5.78
C GLN A 96 -0.60 20.80 -7.17
N PRO A 97 0.53 21.40 -7.61
CA PRO A 97 0.59 22.20 -8.82
C PRO A 97 0.08 21.49 -10.09
N TYR A 98 0.35 20.19 -10.20
CA TYR A 98 -0.02 19.39 -11.38
C TYR A 98 -1.54 19.20 -11.54
N ASN A 99 -2.35 19.29 -10.45
CA ASN A 99 -3.81 19.15 -10.49
C ASN A 99 -4.56 20.47 -10.49
N MET A 100 -3.89 21.61 -10.32
CA MET A 100 -4.53 22.93 -10.34
C MET A 100 -5.16 23.27 -11.70
N PRO A 101 -4.60 22.91 -12.85
CA PRO A 101 -5.27 23.11 -14.15
C PRO A 101 -6.62 22.40 -14.25
N MET A 102 -6.73 21.16 -13.75
CA MET A 102 -7.98 20.40 -13.70
C MET A 102 -9.01 21.10 -12.80
N LEU A 103 -8.62 21.54 -11.60
CA LEU A 103 -9.52 22.26 -10.69
C LEU A 103 -10.03 23.56 -11.33
N ARG A 104 -9.15 24.33 -11.98
CA ARG A 104 -9.54 25.55 -12.72
C ARG A 104 -10.56 25.22 -13.80
N ARG A 105 -10.32 24.15 -14.57
CA ARG A 105 -11.22 23.73 -15.64
C ARG A 105 -12.61 23.35 -15.12
N LEU A 106 -12.69 22.65 -13.97
CA LEU A 106 -13.97 22.36 -13.32
C LEU A 106 -14.75 23.62 -12.94
N LEU A 107 -14.06 24.63 -12.40
CA LEU A 107 -14.66 25.92 -12.06
C LEU A 107 -15.18 26.65 -13.30
N GLU A 108 -14.39 26.72 -14.39
CA GLU A 108 -14.76 27.34 -15.66
C GLU A 108 -16.00 26.68 -16.28
N LEU A 109 -16.14 25.36 -16.12
CA LEU A 109 -17.25 24.58 -16.66
C LEU A 109 -18.50 24.58 -15.77
N GLY A 110 -18.46 25.26 -14.62
CA GLY A 110 -19.55 25.24 -13.65
C GLY A 110 -19.84 23.87 -13.04
N CYS A 111 -18.81 23.02 -12.91
CA CYS A 111 -18.94 21.67 -12.40
C CYS A 111 -18.94 21.62 -10.87
N SER A 112 -19.55 20.58 -10.31
CA SER A 112 -19.42 20.21 -8.90
C SER A 112 -18.37 19.10 -8.77
N LEU A 113 -17.45 19.24 -7.80
CA LEU A 113 -16.46 18.22 -7.46
C LEU A 113 -16.71 17.67 -6.06
N VAL A 114 -16.85 16.37 -5.95
CA VAL A 114 -16.81 15.63 -4.67
C VAL A 114 -15.55 14.81 -4.64
N ASP A 115 -14.62 15.17 -3.75
CA ASP A 115 -13.38 14.43 -3.59
C ASP A 115 -13.58 13.31 -2.55
N TYR A 116 -13.24 12.06 -2.90
CA TYR A 116 -13.27 10.93 -1.97
C TYR A 116 -12.46 11.19 -0.69
N GLU A 117 -11.40 12.00 -0.76
CA GLU A 117 -10.62 12.37 0.42
C GLU A 117 -11.40 13.20 1.43
N ARG A 118 -12.50 13.83 1.01
CA ARG A 118 -13.35 14.69 1.84
C ARG A 118 -14.61 14.00 2.36
N ILE A 119 -14.80 12.74 2.02
CA ILE A 119 -15.87 11.92 2.61
C ILE A 119 -15.37 11.41 3.96
N ILE A 120 -15.83 12.10 5.02
CA ILE A 120 -15.40 11.89 6.40
C ILE A 120 -16.60 11.63 7.32
N ASP A 121 -16.35 10.99 8.46
CA ASP A 121 -17.33 10.87 9.54
C ASP A 121 -17.33 12.08 10.49
N ASP A 122 -18.18 12.02 11.52
CA ASP A 122 -18.30 13.08 12.53
C ASP A 122 -17.02 13.26 13.37
N GLN A 123 -16.09 12.30 13.36
CA GLN A 123 -14.80 12.38 14.02
C GLN A 123 -13.68 12.78 13.03
N ASN A 124 -14.04 13.30 11.86
CA ASN A 124 -13.11 13.75 10.82
C ASN A 124 -12.24 12.62 10.23
N ARG A 125 -12.66 11.36 10.37
CA ARG A 125 -11.94 10.20 9.81
C ARG A 125 -12.40 9.96 8.39
N ARG A 126 -11.46 9.77 7.46
CA ARG A 126 -11.75 9.43 6.07
C ARG A 126 -12.47 8.09 5.99
N LEU A 127 -13.57 8.04 5.21
CA LEU A 127 -14.35 6.83 4.98
C LEU A 127 -13.93 6.08 3.72
N VAL A 128 -13.34 6.77 2.75
CA VAL A 128 -12.87 6.16 1.50
C VAL A 128 -11.34 6.16 1.46
N PHE A 129 -10.76 4.98 1.64
CA PHE A 129 -9.31 4.78 1.61
C PHE A 129 -8.99 3.30 1.34
N PHE A 130 -7.78 3.02 0.84
CA PHE A 130 -7.34 1.68 0.42
C PHE A 130 -6.14 1.16 1.22
N GLY A 131 -5.94 1.64 2.44
CA GLY A 131 -4.76 1.31 3.24
C GLY A 131 -4.54 -0.19 3.42
N ILE A 132 -5.58 -0.96 3.75
CA ILE A 132 -5.46 -2.40 3.92
C ILE A 132 -5.05 -3.10 2.61
N HIS A 133 -5.60 -2.67 1.47
CA HIS A 133 -5.27 -3.22 0.15
C HIS A 133 -3.85 -2.84 -0.29
N ALA A 134 -3.39 -1.63 0.07
CA ALA A 134 -1.98 -1.27 -0.11
C ALA A 134 -1.06 -2.20 0.68
N GLY A 135 -1.45 -2.55 1.91
CA GLY A 135 -0.74 -3.54 2.73
C GLY A 135 -0.68 -4.92 2.08
N TYR A 136 -1.80 -5.40 1.54
CA TYR A 136 -1.83 -6.68 0.81
C TYR A 136 -0.87 -6.70 -0.36
N ALA A 137 -1.01 -5.75 -1.28
CA ALA A 137 -0.18 -5.68 -2.47
C ALA A 137 1.30 -5.44 -2.10
N GLY A 138 1.58 -4.51 -1.19
CA GLY A 138 2.94 -4.17 -0.80
C GLY A 138 3.68 -5.32 -0.13
N MET A 139 3.00 -6.16 0.67
CA MET A 139 3.65 -7.35 1.25
C MET A 139 3.89 -8.43 0.18
N ILE A 140 2.95 -8.66 -0.74
CA ILE A 140 3.16 -9.61 -1.85
C ILE A 140 4.38 -9.18 -2.67
N GLU A 141 4.49 -7.90 -3.05
CA GLU A 141 5.64 -7.37 -3.78
C GLU A 141 6.94 -7.46 -2.97
N THR A 142 6.88 -7.26 -1.65
CA THR A 142 8.05 -7.40 -0.76
C THR A 142 8.56 -8.85 -0.75
N LEU A 143 7.66 -9.83 -0.67
CA LEU A 143 8.00 -11.25 -0.73
C LEU A 143 8.55 -11.63 -2.11
N TRP A 144 7.97 -11.10 -3.19
CA TRP A 144 8.47 -11.27 -4.54
C TRP A 144 9.88 -10.68 -4.70
N CYS A 145 10.10 -9.45 -4.24
CA CYS A 145 11.43 -8.82 -4.25
C CYS A 145 12.47 -9.62 -3.45
N LEU A 146 12.08 -10.14 -2.28
CA LEU A 146 12.97 -10.98 -1.47
C LEU A 146 13.34 -12.27 -2.21
N SER A 147 12.37 -12.94 -2.83
CA SER A 147 12.60 -14.12 -3.64
C SER A 147 13.65 -13.86 -4.73
N HIS A 148 13.48 -12.80 -5.52
CA HIS A 148 14.42 -12.41 -6.58
C HIS A 148 15.78 -11.96 -6.05
N ARG A 149 15.81 -11.30 -4.89
CA ARG A 149 17.06 -10.90 -4.24
C ARG A 149 17.89 -12.12 -3.81
N LEU A 150 17.24 -13.12 -3.23
CA LEU A 150 17.90 -14.37 -2.83
C LEU A 150 18.45 -15.12 -4.06
N GLU A 151 17.67 -15.22 -5.13
CA GLU A 151 18.10 -15.83 -6.40
C GLU A 151 19.32 -15.11 -7.01
N ALA A 152 19.24 -13.78 -7.09
CA ALA A 152 20.33 -12.97 -7.65
C ALA A 152 21.63 -13.08 -6.84
N ARG A 153 21.54 -13.44 -5.56
CA ARG A 153 22.71 -13.69 -4.69
C ARG A 153 23.14 -15.15 -4.64
N GLY A 154 22.48 -16.03 -5.39
CA GLY A 154 22.74 -17.47 -5.34
C GLY A 154 22.45 -18.11 -3.97
N LEU A 155 21.56 -17.51 -3.19
CA LEU A 155 21.13 -18.02 -1.89
C LEU A 155 19.92 -18.95 -2.04
N PRO A 156 19.74 -19.91 -1.12
CA PRO A 156 18.52 -20.71 -1.06
C PRO A 156 17.27 -19.85 -1.04
N ASN A 157 16.24 -20.22 -1.82
CA ASN A 157 15.04 -19.40 -1.97
C ASN A 157 13.78 -20.14 -1.49
N PRO A 158 13.36 -19.98 -0.23
CA PRO A 158 12.16 -20.62 0.29
C PRO A 158 10.86 -20.02 -0.31
N LEU A 159 10.95 -18.82 -0.90
CA LEU A 159 9.84 -18.09 -1.52
C LEU A 159 9.75 -18.29 -3.03
N ALA A 160 10.51 -19.24 -3.58
CA ALA A 160 10.49 -19.52 -5.03
C ALA A 160 9.07 -19.76 -5.54
N GLY A 161 8.71 -19.05 -6.62
CA GLY A 161 7.40 -19.11 -7.25
C GLY A 161 6.40 -18.04 -6.78
N VAL A 162 6.71 -17.20 -5.78
CA VAL A 162 5.88 -16.03 -5.46
C VAL A 162 5.78 -15.15 -6.71
N LYS A 163 4.55 -14.78 -7.07
CA LYS A 163 4.25 -13.90 -8.20
C LYS A 163 4.05 -12.47 -7.70
N GLN A 164 4.09 -11.51 -8.63
CA GLN A 164 3.69 -10.14 -8.34
C GLN A 164 2.18 -10.05 -8.05
N ALA A 165 1.76 -9.04 -7.31
CA ALA A 165 0.36 -8.91 -6.86
C ALA A 165 -0.63 -8.90 -8.04
N TYR A 166 -0.30 -8.22 -9.14
CA TYR A 166 -1.17 -8.13 -10.33
C TYR A 166 -1.23 -9.42 -11.18
N GLU A 167 -0.36 -10.38 -10.92
CA GLU A 167 -0.34 -11.67 -11.64
C GLU A 167 -1.25 -12.73 -11.01
N TYR A 168 -1.85 -12.42 -9.85
CA TYR A 168 -2.85 -13.28 -9.22
C TYR A 168 -4.27 -12.87 -9.64
N ASP A 169 -5.16 -13.86 -9.77
CA ASP A 169 -6.58 -13.62 -10.07
C ASP A 169 -7.34 -12.89 -8.94
N GLY A 170 -6.70 -12.67 -7.80
CA GLY A 170 -7.22 -11.97 -6.65
C GLY A 170 -6.49 -12.32 -5.37
N LEU A 171 -6.88 -11.67 -4.28
CA LEU A 171 -6.23 -11.82 -2.97
C LEU A 171 -6.29 -13.25 -2.44
N ASP A 172 -7.42 -13.95 -2.62
CA ASP A 172 -7.58 -15.33 -2.15
C ASP A 172 -6.65 -16.28 -2.88
N ALA A 173 -6.45 -16.10 -4.18
CA ALA A 173 -5.49 -16.88 -4.98
C ALA A 173 -4.05 -16.64 -4.50
N ALA A 174 -3.69 -15.38 -4.23
CA ALA A 174 -2.39 -15.03 -3.67
C ALA A 174 -2.16 -15.66 -2.30
N LYS A 175 -3.13 -15.55 -1.38
CA LYS A 175 -3.05 -16.14 -0.04
C LYS A 175 -2.98 -17.67 -0.09
N SER A 176 -3.73 -18.32 -0.98
CA SER A 176 -3.68 -19.78 -1.15
C SER A 176 -2.30 -20.23 -1.59
N HIS A 177 -1.72 -19.56 -2.58
CA HIS A 177 -0.36 -19.86 -3.04
C HIS A 177 0.70 -19.63 -1.94
N LEU A 178 0.58 -18.53 -1.18
CA LEU A 178 1.49 -18.27 -0.06
C LEU A 178 1.37 -19.32 1.06
N ARG A 179 0.17 -19.84 1.33
CA ARG A 179 -0.01 -20.97 2.28
C ARG A 179 0.69 -22.23 1.79
N GLU A 180 0.61 -22.56 0.50
CA GLU A 180 1.34 -23.70 -0.10
C GLU A 180 2.86 -23.53 0.08
N ILE A 181 3.38 -22.31 -0.14
CA ILE A 181 4.78 -21.98 0.13
C ILE A 181 5.09 -22.14 1.63
N GLY A 182 4.19 -21.66 2.50
CA GLY A 182 4.31 -21.82 3.94
C GLY A 182 4.37 -23.29 4.39
N GLU A 183 3.58 -24.17 3.80
CA GLU A 183 3.64 -25.63 4.06
C GLU A 183 4.98 -26.25 3.62
N ARG A 184 5.54 -25.79 2.48
CA ARG A 184 6.89 -26.22 2.06
C ARG A 184 7.93 -25.82 3.09
N ILE A 185 7.88 -24.56 3.57
CA ILE A 185 8.81 -24.06 4.59
C ILE A 185 8.69 -24.86 5.90
N ARG A 186 7.45 -25.19 6.34
CA ARG A 186 7.25 -26.01 7.54
C ARG A 186 7.84 -27.39 7.40
N ARG A 187 7.65 -28.03 6.25
CA ARG A 187 8.08 -29.40 5.97
C ARG A 187 9.59 -29.48 5.77
N ASP A 188 10.15 -28.61 4.95
CA ASP A 188 11.54 -28.71 4.47
C ASP A 188 12.50 -27.86 5.33
N GLY A 189 11.96 -26.93 6.10
CA GLY A 189 12.74 -25.96 6.90
C GLY A 189 13.34 -24.84 6.04
N LEU A 190 13.97 -23.88 6.72
CA LEU A 190 14.81 -22.88 6.05
C LEU A 190 16.26 -23.40 5.99
N ASP A 191 16.97 -23.01 4.96
CA ASP A 191 18.41 -23.22 4.90
C ASP A 191 19.13 -22.55 6.08
N PRO A 192 20.16 -23.16 6.66
CA PRO A 192 20.92 -22.54 7.74
C PRO A 192 21.45 -21.13 7.46
N ALA A 193 21.78 -20.83 6.19
CA ALA A 193 22.24 -19.50 5.78
C ALA A 193 21.16 -18.40 5.91
N LEU A 194 19.88 -18.78 5.98
CA LEU A 194 18.74 -17.87 6.13
C LEU A 194 18.10 -17.92 7.53
N ARG A 195 18.72 -18.59 8.49
CA ARG A 195 18.16 -18.72 9.86
C ARG A 195 18.79 -17.75 10.85
N PRO A 196 17.96 -17.00 11.54
CA PRO A 196 16.54 -16.76 11.34
C PRO A 196 16.28 -15.77 10.21
N LEU A 197 15.18 -15.92 9.46
CA LEU A 197 14.69 -14.93 8.52
C LEU A 197 13.71 -14.02 9.24
N VAL A 198 14.04 -12.73 9.37
CA VAL A 198 13.36 -11.77 10.26
C VAL A 198 12.72 -10.64 9.46
N PHE A 199 11.40 -10.49 9.62
CA PHE A 199 10.59 -9.41 9.08
C PHE A 199 10.27 -8.38 10.15
N GLY A 200 10.69 -7.13 9.95
CA GLY A 200 10.26 -6.00 10.76
C GLY A 200 9.16 -5.23 10.04
N ILE A 201 8.08 -4.91 10.73
CA ILE A 201 6.97 -4.11 10.20
C ILE A 201 6.86 -2.84 11.04
N SER A 202 7.05 -1.67 10.42
CA SER A 202 6.90 -0.39 11.11
C SER A 202 5.44 0.07 11.05
N GLY A 203 4.84 0.29 12.22
CA GLY A 203 3.45 0.70 12.38
C GLY A 203 2.47 -0.46 12.51
N TYR A 204 1.24 -0.14 12.93
CA TYR A 204 0.16 -1.11 13.23
C TYR A 204 -1.20 -0.65 12.70
N GLY A 205 -1.21 0.33 11.79
CA GLY A 205 -2.40 0.84 11.12
C GLY A 205 -2.97 -0.11 10.06
N ASN A 206 -3.90 0.38 9.24
CA ASN A 206 -4.56 -0.44 8.22
C ASN A 206 -3.59 -1.02 7.18
N VAL A 207 -2.56 -0.29 6.78
CA VAL A 207 -1.53 -0.78 5.85
C VAL A 207 -0.78 -1.94 6.48
N SER A 208 -0.32 -1.78 7.72
CA SER A 208 0.36 -2.83 8.48
C SER A 208 -0.51 -4.07 8.64
N ARG A 209 -1.80 -3.90 8.97
CA ARG A 209 -2.74 -5.03 9.11
C ARG A 209 -2.85 -5.83 7.84
N GLY A 210 -2.99 -5.16 6.68
CA GLY A 210 -3.01 -5.84 5.38
C GLY A 210 -1.69 -6.56 5.09
N ALA A 211 -0.56 -5.93 5.35
CA ALA A 211 0.76 -6.53 5.18
C ALA A 211 0.93 -7.78 6.07
N GLN A 212 0.55 -7.69 7.34
CA GLN A 212 0.62 -8.81 8.27
C GLN A 212 -0.28 -9.98 7.85
N GLU A 213 -1.51 -9.70 7.40
CA GLU A 213 -2.46 -10.74 6.97
C GLU A 213 -1.93 -11.57 5.78
N VAL A 214 -1.14 -10.96 4.91
CA VAL A 214 -0.43 -11.68 3.83
C VAL A 214 0.76 -12.45 4.38
N LEU A 215 1.59 -11.83 5.21
CA LEU A 215 2.77 -12.47 5.79
C LEU A 215 2.38 -13.68 6.67
N ASP A 216 1.27 -13.61 7.38
CA ASP A 216 0.75 -14.67 8.26
C ASP A 216 0.24 -15.92 7.48
N CYS A 217 0.20 -15.87 6.14
CA CYS A 217 0.07 -17.07 5.31
C CYS A 217 1.33 -17.96 5.35
N LEU A 218 2.47 -17.42 5.74
CA LEU A 218 3.72 -18.13 5.96
C LEU A 218 3.84 -18.54 7.45
N PRO A 219 4.73 -19.49 7.81
CA PRO A 219 4.92 -19.94 9.19
C PRO A 219 5.72 -18.91 10.02
N VAL A 220 5.12 -17.78 10.29
CA VAL A 220 5.73 -16.72 11.09
C VAL A 220 5.42 -16.89 12.60
N THR A 221 6.38 -16.51 13.43
CA THR A 221 6.21 -16.33 14.87
C THR A 221 6.46 -14.86 15.19
N GLU A 222 5.49 -14.22 15.82
CA GLU A 222 5.63 -12.83 16.26
C GLU A 222 6.43 -12.78 17.56
N ILE A 223 7.37 -11.85 17.63
CA ILE A 223 8.19 -11.60 18.82
C ILE A 223 8.17 -10.09 19.15
N GLU A 224 8.35 -9.78 20.43
CA GLU A 224 8.45 -8.39 20.88
C GLU A 224 9.75 -7.72 20.38
N PRO A 225 9.74 -6.40 20.11
CA PRO A 225 10.93 -5.64 19.69
C PRO A 225 12.13 -5.82 20.65
N SER A 226 11.88 -5.95 21.95
CA SER A 226 12.92 -6.18 22.97
C SER A 226 13.61 -7.54 22.85
N ALA A 227 12.94 -8.56 22.33
CA ALA A 227 13.48 -9.89 22.10
C ALA A 227 14.30 -10.00 20.79
N LEU A 228 14.14 -9.05 19.86
CA LEU A 228 14.70 -9.09 18.52
C LEU A 228 16.24 -9.31 18.52
N PRO A 229 17.08 -8.60 19.30
CA PRO A 229 18.54 -8.79 19.24
C PRO A 229 18.98 -10.21 19.64
N ALA A 230 18.26 -10.86 20.54
CA ALA A 230 18.53 -12.23 20.93
C ALA A 230 18.05 -13.24 19.88
N ALA A 231 16.81 -13.06 19.42
CA ALA A 231 16.18 -13.95 18.45
C ALA A 231 16.90 -13.92 17.08
N ALA A 232 17.39 -12.76 16.67
CA ALA A 232 18.14 -12.59 15.40
C ALA A 232 19.49 -13.32 15.37
N ARG A 233 20.03 -13.74 16.53
CA ARG A 233 21.26 -14.52 16.59
C ARG A 233 21.05 -16.02 16.41
N GLY A 234 19.82 -16.47 16.32
CA GLY A 234 19.45 -17.87 16.13
C GLY A 234 18.70 -18.47 17.32
N GLY A 235 18.10 -19.63 17.12
CA GLY A 235 17.37 -20.36 18.16
C GLY A 235 15.91 -20.65 17.89
N ASN A 236 15.36 -20.16 16.76
CA ASN A 236 14.01 -20.51 16.30
C ASN A 236 13.98 -21.88 15.58
N ALA A 237 12.80 -22.47 15.50
CA ALA A 237 12.60 -23.72 14.81
C ALA A 237 12.95 -23.61 13.31
N PRO A 238 13.50 -24.66 12.69
CA PRO A 238 13.96 -24.61 11.29
C PRO A 238 12.92 -24.18 10.25
N GLY A 239 11.65 -24.44 10.50
CA GLY A 239 10.53 -24.12 9.59
C GLY A 239 9.78 -22.84 9.97
N GLN A 240 10.37 -21.93 10.74
CA GLN A 240 9.72 -20.71 11.20
C GLN A 240 10.48 -19.45 10.76
N LEU A 241 9.72 -18.43 10.37
CA LEU A 241 10.17 -17.06 10.18
C LEU A 241 9.83 -16.23 11.44
N LEU A 242 10.52 -15.12 11.62
CA LEU A 242 10.21 -14.19 12.71
C LEU A 242 9.57 -12.92 12.19
N LYS A 243 8.56 -12.43 12.90
CA LYS A 243 7.87 -11.16 12.65
C LYS A 243 7.99 -10.27 13.89
N VAL A 244 8.33 -9.00 13.67
CA VAL A 244 8.35 -7.96 14.71
C VAL A 244 7.53 -6.78 14.22
N VAL A 245 6.58 -6.32 15.04
CA VAL A 245 5.78 -5.12 14.75
C VAL A 245 6.26 -3.98 15.66
N PHE A 246 6.70 -2.88 15.05
CA PHE A 246 7.24 -1.72 15.77
C PHE A 246 6.17 -0.65 15.92
N LYS A 247 6.05 -0.12 17.12
CA LYS A 247 5.23 1.05 17.47
C LYS A 247 6.11 2.30 17.57
N GLU A 248 5.50 3.44 17.78
CA GLU A 248 6.19 4.72 17.87
C GLU A 248 7.29 4.71 18.94
N GLU A 249 7.04 4.10 20.10
CA GLU A 249 7.98 3.97 21.22
C GLU A 249 9.20 3.09 20.90
N ASP A 250 9.08 2.23 19.90
CA ASP A 250 10.20 1.41 19.40
C ASP A 250 11.04 2.17 18.36
N MET A 251 10.46 3.18 17.72
CA MET A 251 11.07 3.94 16.63
C MET A 251 11.63 5.29 17.07
N ALA A 252 11.09 5.86 18.15
CA ALA A 252 11.52 7.15 18.69
C ALA A 252 11.59 7.13 20.22
N GLN A 253 12.41 8.00 20.79
CA GLN A 253 12.47 8.22 22.23
C GLN A 253 12.60 9.70 22.57
N PRO A 254 12.19 10.14 23.77
CA PRO A 254 12.41 11.52 24.21
C PRO A 254 13.87 11.91 24.13
N SER A 255 14.17 13.11 23.66
CA SER A 255 15.53 13.68 23.64
C SER A 255 16.03 14.00 25.03
N ARG A 256 15.11 14.30 25.98
CA ARG A 256 15.45 14.55 27.38
C ARG A 256 15.77 13.24 28.11
N PRO A 257 16.95 13.10 28.71
CA PRO A 257 17.31 11.91 29.46
C PRO A 257 16.33 11.61 30.60
N GLY A 258 15.95 10.34 30.73
CA GLY A 258 15.04 9.87 31.79
C GLY A 258 13.55 10.18 31.58
N ALA A 259 13.19 10.92 30.54
CA ALA A 259 11.79 11.13 30.20
C ALA A 259 11.16 9.83 29.65
N ARG A 260 9.88 9.61 29.95
CA ARG A 260 9.12 8.49 29.40
C ARG A 260 8.53 8.88 28.03
N PHE A 261 8.35 7.89 27.17
CA PHE A 261 7.65 8.08 25.91
C PHE A 261 6.16 8.28 26.18
N GLU A 262 5.59 9.32 25.54
CA GLU A 262 4.16 9.65 25.61
C GLU A 262 3.64 9.86 24.18
N LEU A 263 2.72 9.00 23.72
CA LEU A 263 2.28 8.95 22.33
C LEU A 263 1.66 10.26 21.86
N GLN A 264 0.80 10.88 22.68
CA GLN A 264 0.16 12.14 22.30
C GLN A 264 1.17 13.28 22.24
N ASP A 265 2.12 13.36 23.20
CA ASP A 265 3.19 14.37 23.17
C ASP A 265 4.12 14.17 21.94
N TYR A 266 4.36 12.91 21.54
CA TYR A 266 5.10 12.62 20.31
C TYR A 266 4.40 13.13 19.05
N TYR A 267 3.07 13.02 18.97
CA TYR A 267 2.33 13.55 17.83
C TYR A 267 2.22 15.08 17.83
N ASP A 268 2.05 15.68 18.99
CA ASP A 268 1.89 17.13 19.14
C ASP A 268 3.24 17.86 19.08
N HIS A 269 4.32 17.22 19.57
CA HIS A 269 5.65 17.78 19.76
C HIS A 269 6.78 16.83 19.29
N PRO A 270 6.79 16.38 18.03
CA PRO A 270 7.80 15.43 17.54
C PRO A 270 9.25 15.94 17.68
N GLU A 271 9.46 17.26 17.73
CA GLU A 271 10.77 17.89 17.93
C GLU A 271 11.42 17.59 19.31
N LYS A 272 10.63 17.13 20.27
CA LYS A 272 11.14 16.68 21.58
C LYS A 272 11.70 15.27 21.54
N TYR A 273 11.55 14.55 20.42
CA TYR A 273 11.92 13.15 20.28
C TYR A 273 13.01 12.97 19.24
N ARG A 274 13.77 11.90 19.36
CA ARG A 274 14.80 11.49 18.42
C ARG A 274 14.58 10.06 17.95
N GLY A 275 14.97 9.76 16.72
CA GLY A 275 14.90 8.40 16.17
C GLY A 275 15.87 7.47 16.88
N ILE A 276 15.44 6.22 17.02
CA ILE A 276 16.24 5.13 17.58
C ILE A 276 16.06 3.84 16.78
N PHE A 277 15.47 3.91 15.60
CA PHE A 277 15.15 2.72 14.82
C PHE A 277 16.37 2.02 14.24
N ASP A 278 17.45 2.75 14.05
CA ASP A 278 18.76 2.25 13.59
C ASP A 278 19.29 1.09 14.44
N ARG A 279 18.93 1.01 15.73
CA ARG A 279 19.29 -0.10 16.62
C ARG A 279 18.64 -1.44 16.22
N HIS A 280 17.51 -1.42 15.51
CA HIS A 280 16.77 -2.60 15.08
C HIS A 280 17.22 -3.13 13.72
N LEU A 281 17.64 -2.24 12.83
CA LEU A 281 18.01 -2.56 11.44
C LEU A 281 19.06 -3.67 11.30
N PRO A 282 20.11 -3.76 12.15
CA PRO A 282 21.10 -4.84 12.08
C PRO A 282 20.55 -6.24 12.35
N HIS A 283 19.32 -6.32 12.85
CA HIS A 283 18.66 -7.57 13.23
C HIS A 283 17.57 -8.01 12.26
N LEU A 284 17.29 -7.21 11.21
CA LEU A 284 16.25 -7.46 10.23
C LEU A 284 16.84 -7.94 8.90
N ASP A 285 16.16 -8.89 8.26
CA ASP A 285 16.40 -9.27 6.88
C ASP A 285 15.50 -8.50 5.92
N VAL A 286 14.28 -8.20 6.37
CA VAL A 286 13.26 -7.44 5.64
C VAL A 286 12.66 -6.37 6.53
N LEU A 287 12.56 -5.15 6.03
CA LEU A 287 11.79 -4.07 6.64
C LEU A 287 10.57 -3.76 5.77
N VAL A 288 9.39 -3.75 6.36
CA VAL A 288 8.14 -3.34 5.69
C VAL A 288 7.67 -2.04 6.33
N ASN A 289 7.79 -0.95 5.58
CA ASN A 289 7.43 0.38 6.05
C ASN A 289 5.95 0.66 5.75
N THR A 290 5.16 0.87 6.81
CA THR A 290 3.72 1.09 6.73
C THR A 290 3.24 2.32 7.48
N ILE A 291 4.17 3.15 8.00
CA ILE A 291 3.81 4.33 8.78
C ILE A 291 3.39 5.51 7.91
N TYR A 292 2.55 6.37 8.46
CA TYR A 292 2.47 7.76 8.00
C TYR A 292 3.73 8.50 8.46
N TRP A 293 4.29 9.33 7.60
CA TRP A 293 5.47 10.14 7.91
C TRP A 293 5.38 11.53 7.28
N ASP A 294 5.91 12.51 7.95
CA ASP A 294 6.26 13.84 7.42
C ASP A 294 7.59 14.31 8.05
N GLU A 295 8.13 15.42 7.54
CA GLU A 295 9.47 15.91 7.89
C GLU A 295 9.69 16.23 9.38
N ARG A 296 8.61 16.30 10.18
CA ARG A 296 8.69 16.54 11.63
C ARG A 296 9.13 15.29 12.40
N TYR A 297 8.93 14.10 11.81
CA TYR A 297 9.22 12.82 12.46
C TYR A 297 10.59 12.27 12.07
N PRO A 298 11.26 11.52 12.96
CA PRO A 298 12.51 10.85 12.62
C PRO A 298 12.37 9.88 11.45
N ARG A 299 13.44 9.76 10.65
CA ARG A 299 13.53 8.72 9.62
C ARG A 299 13.85 7.36 10.24
N LEU A 300 13.38 6.30 9.59
CA LEU A 300 13.66 4.91 9.97
C LEU A 300 14.97 4.42 9.37
N VAL A 301 15.21 4.74 8.10
CA VAL A 301 16.45 4.37 7.38
C VAL A 301 17.02 5.61 6.75
N THR A 302 18.25 5.96 7.11
CA THR A 302 18.96 7.11 6.55
C THR A 302 20.02 6.67 5.54
N ARG A 303 20.40 7.57 4.62
CA ARG A 303 21.54 7.37 3.71
C ARG A 303 22.84 7.14 4.47
N GLU A 304 23.00 7.82 5.59
CA GLU A 304 24.18 7.67 6.45
C GLU A 304 24.27 6.24 7.02
N TRP A 305 23.17 5.71 7.57
CA TRP A 305 23.12 4.33 8.03
C TRP A 305 23.46 3.35 6.90
N ALA A 306 22.86 3.55 5.71
CA ALA A 306 23.12 2.69 4.56
C ALA A 306 24.60 2.67 4.16
N ARG A 307 25.27 3.84 4.10
CA ARG A 307 26.71 3.94 3.82
C ARG A 307 27.58 3.25 4.86
N GLN A 308 27.22 3.38 6.14
CA GLN A 308 27.99 2.75 7.23
C GLN A 308 27.90 1.23 7.18
N GLN A 309 26.75 0.68 6.75
CA GLN A 309 26.56 -0.78 6.65
C GLN A 309 27.19 -1.33 5.37
N GLY A 310 26.99 -0.70 4.23
CA GLY A 310 27.49 -1.16 2.93
C GLY A 310 27.12 -2.63 2.67
N ASP A 311 28.04 -3.41 2.14
CA ASP A 311 27.83 -4.83 1.84
C ASP A 311 27.64 -5.73 3.08
N LYS A 312 27.87 -5.21 4.28
CA LYS A 312 27.70 -5.96 5.53
C LYS A 312 26.27 -5.92 6.06
N ALA A 313 25.40 -5.13 5.42
CA ALA A 313 23.99 -5.04 5.83
C ALA A 313 23.33 -6.41 5.81
N ARG A 314 22.75 -6.80 6.93
CA ARG A 314 21.85 -7.96 7.01
C ARG A 314 20.56 -7.71 6.22
N LEU A 315 20.10 -6.48 6.21
CA LEU A 315 18.86 -6.05 5.56
C LEU A 315 18.94 -6.28 4.05
N GLN A 316 18.09 -7.17 3.53
CA GLN A 316 18.07 -7.59 2.13
C GLN A 316 17.09 -6.77 1.30
N VAL A 317 15.91 -6.48 1.87
CA VAL A 317 14.79 -5.82 1.18
C VAL A 317 14.11 -4.83 2.11
N ILE A 318 13.74 -3.70 1.56
CA ILE A 318 12.83 -2.74 2.19
C ILE A 318 11.58 -2.66 1.31
N GLY A 319 10.44 -3.11 1.83
CA GLY A 319 9.12 -2.91 1.27
C GLY A 319 8.56 -1.58 1.76
N ASP A 320 8.84 -0.48 1.05
CA ASP A 320 8.36 0.85 1.42
C ASP A 320 6.96 1.09 0.86
N ILE A 321 5.93 0.63 1.60
CA ILE A 321 4.53 0.75 1.16
C ILE A 321 4.03 2.20 1.26
N SER A 322 4.62 3.00 2.15
CA SER A 322 4.34 4.44 2.21
C SER A 322 4.81 5.17 0.96
N CYS A 323 5.88 4.70 0.33
CA CYS A 323 6.51 5.15 -0.94
C CYS A 323 6.71 6.68 -1.06
N ASP A 324 6.96 7.36 0.05
CA ASP A 324 7.33 8.77 0.06
C ASP A 324 8.79 8.89 -0.38
N VAL A 325 9.03 9.56 -1.51
CA VAL A 325 10.39 9.79 -2.01
C VAL A 325 11.19 10.57 -0.98
N GLU A 326 12.36 10.02 -0.58
CA GLU A 326 13.22 10.55 0.48
C GLU A 326 12.48 10.79 1.82
N GLY A 327 11.45 9.99 2.08
CA GLY A 327 10.61 10.07 3.28
C GLY A 327 11.22 9.39 4.51
N SER A 328 10.42 8.63 5.24
CA SER A 328 10.90 7.85 6.40
C SER A 328 12.00 6.86 6.04
N ILE A 329 12.00 6.37 4.80
CA ILE A 329 13.08 5.62 4.17
C ILE A 329 13.79 6.56 3.20
N GLU A 330 14.87 7.20 3.65
CA GLU A 330 15.56 8.24 2.88
C GLU A 330 16.17 7.72 1.57
N ILE A 331 16.35 6.40 1.47
CA ILE A 331 16.88 5.72 0.27
C ILE A 331 15.78 5.31 -0.71
N THR A 332 14.51 5.65 -0.46
CA THR A 332 13.45 5.57 -1.47
C THR A 332 13.61 6.75 -2.44
N LEU A 333 14.40 6.54 -3.50
CA LEU A 333 14.76 7.61 -4.44
C LEU A 333 13.70 7.92 -5.49
N LYS A 334 12.77 6.99 -5.69
CA LYS A 334 11.72 7.10 -6.73
C LYS A 334 10.53 6.20 -6.42
N VAL A 335 9.38 6.59 -6.92
CA VAL A 335 8.20 5.71 -6.98
C VAL A 335 8.41 4.67 -8.07
N THR A 336 8.11 3.42 -7.76
CA THR A 336 8.20 2.27 -8.69
C THR A 336 6.88 2.02 -9.42
N GLN A 337 6.91 1.21 -10.46
CA GLN A 337 5.74 0.79 -11.22
C GLN A 337 5.54 -0.73 -11.09
N PRO A 338 4.34 -1.27 -11.27
CA PRO A 338 4.10 -2.71 -11.14
C PRO A 338 4.98 -3.60 -12.04
N ASP A 339 5.36 -3.13 -13.23
CA ASP A 339 6.28 -3.84 -14.14
C ASP A 339 7.77 -3.64 -13.81
N ALA A 340 8.10 -2.77 -12.85
CA ALA A 340 9.44 -2.56 -12.32
C ALA A 340 9.33 -2.19 -10.82
N PRO A 341 8.89 -3.13 -9.94
CA PRO A 341 8.44 -2.81 -8.58
C PRO A 341 9.58 -2.51 -7.62
N CYS A 342 10.81 -2.77 -7.98
CA CYS A 342 11.96 -2.56 -7.10
C CYS A 342 13.17 -1.97 -7.84
N PHE A 343 14.10 -1.46 -7.07
CA PHE A 343 15.43 -1.06 -7.54
C PHE A 343 16.46 -1.39 -6.47
N THR A 344 17.71 -1.53 -6.86
CA THR A 344 18.82 -1.68 -5.92
C THR A 344 19.36 -0.29 -5.57
N TYR A 345 19.50 -0.03 -4.27
CA TYR A 345 20.22 1.14 -3.75
C TYR A 345 21.67 0.74 -3.50
N ASP A 346 22.60 1.52 -4.05
CA ASP A 346 24.03 1.42 -3.82
C ASP A 346 24.45 2.65 -2.99
N PRO A 347 24.88 2.48 -1.72
CA PRO A 347 25.16 3.57 -0.78
C PRO A 347 26.30 4.51 -1.16
#